data_c247bbb2b34651e47e492d1266b09bf2
#
_entry.id   c247bbb2b34651e47e492d1266b09bf2
#
_cell.length_a   1.000
_cell.length_b   1.000
_cell.length_c   1.000
_cell.angle_alpha   90.00
_cell.angle_beta   90.00
_cell.angle_gamma   90.00
#
_symmetry.space_group_name_H-M   'P 1'
#
loop_
_entity.id
_entity.type
_entity.pdbx_description
1 polymer ?
#
loop_
_entity_poly.entity_id
_entity_poly.type
_entity_poly.pdbx_seq_one_letter_code
_entity_poly.pdbx_strand_id
1 'polypeptide(L)'
;MRLLILLGFAFWMVACTPSGKQTSSKEALSSDSIQYAQGFTVQRFDTYIMVEVRDPWDSTRLLQRYLLVDRTKSVPGGLPKGTIVKVPVKDIVIYTSVHAAIIDQLHETDKVIGVCEPRYMDTPAIQEGIQAGRIADLGEATSPNIEKMIEIGAELVIASPFQNSSYGPVEKIGIPIIEGADYMEAFPLGRTEWIRFYGLLFGKEEMADSIYTYQ
;
A
#
# COMPACT_ATOMS: atom_id res chain seq x y z
N MET A 1 -28.07 32.11 78.46
CA MET A 1 -27.43 30.85 78.14
C MET A 1 -27.93 30.42 76.75
N ARG A 2 -27.19 30.79 75.67
CA ARG A 2 -27.63 30.62 74.28
C ARG A 2 -26.85 29.47 73.64
N LEU A 3 -27.59 28.43 73.27
CA LEU A 3 -27.03 27.23 72.64
C LEU A 3 -27.02 27.46 71.11
N LEU A 4 -25.86 27.56 70.51
CA LEU A 4 -25.67 27.65 69.04
C LEU A 4 -25.52 26.24 68.48
N ILE A 5 -26.50 25.84 67.66
CA ILE A 5 -26.49 24.61 66.87
C ILE A 5 -25.85 24.93 65.53
N LEU A 6 -24.65 24.40 65.27
CA LEU A 6 -23.97 24.44 63.96
C LEU A 6 -24.44 23.25 63.14
N LEU A 7 -25.25 23.53 62.09
CA LEU A 7 -25.59 22.55 61.02
C LEU A 7 -24.44 22.50 60.02
N GLY A 8 -23.68 21.39 60.02
CA GLY A 8 -22.70 21.09 58.99
C GLY A 8 -23.37 20.58 57.70
N PHE A 9 -23.24 21.36 56.65
CA PHE A 9 -23.71 20.99 55.30
C PHE A 9 -22.58 20.21 54.61
N ALA A 10 -22.71 18.87 54.52
CA ALA A 10 -21.81 18.04 53.76
C ALA A 10 -22.16 18.16 52.26
N PHE A 11 -21.32 18.89 51.52
CA PHE A 11 -21.41 19.02 50.08
C PHE A 11 -20.76 17.79 49.42
N TRP A 12 -21.59 16.87 48.93
CA TRP A 12 -21.15 15.70 48.19
C TRP A 12 -20.90 16.08 46.72
N MET A 13 -19.63 16.29 46.39
CA MET A 13 -19.21 16.49 45.00
C MET A 13 -19.27 15.15 44.26
N VAL A 14 -20.31 14.98 43.45
CA VAL A 14 -20.35 13.91 42.45
C VAL A 14 -19.46 14.34 41.30
N ALA A 15 -18.25 13.79 41.24
CA ALA A 15 -17.33 13.90 40.10
C ALA A 15 -17.88 13.02 38.98
N CYS A 16 -18.60 13.62 38.02
CA CYS A 16 -18.83 12.99 36.72
C CYS A 16 -17.54 12.94 35.94
N THR A 17 -16.90 11.80 35.93
CA THR A 17 -15.84 11.48 34.95
C THR A 17 -16.49 11.28 33.60
N PRO A 18 -16.16 12.10 32.58
CA PRO A 18 -16.60 11.80 31.22
C PRO A 18 -15.86 10.54 30.78
N SER A 19 -16.61 9.45 30.59
CA SER A 19 -16.13 8.24 29.94
C SER A 19 -15.87 8.58 28.47
N GLY A 20 -14.73 9.19 28.20
CA GLY A 20 -14.21 9.35 26.86
C GLY A 20 -13.96 7.95 26.29
N LYS A 21 -14.71 7.58 25.25
CA LYS A 21 -14.31 6.49 24.36
C LYS A 21 -12.90 6.83 23.87
N GLN A 22 -11.89 6.24 24.48
CA GLN A 22 -10.55 6.19 23.91
C GLN A 22 -10.68 5.40 22.61
N THR A 23 -10.77 6.11 21.50
CA THR A 23 -10.40 5.59 20.20
C THR A 23 -8.90 5.38 20.31
N SER A 24 -8.49 4.17 20.62
CA SER A 24 -7.10 3.76 20.63
C SER A 24 -6.58 3.88 19.19
N SER A 25 -6.10 5.06 18.82
CA SER A 25 -5.16 5.18 17.71
C SER A 25 -3.92 4.45 18.19
N LYS A 26 -3.71 3.22 17.68
CA LYS A 26 -2.48 2.50 17.96
C LYS A 26 -1.34 3.39 17.48
N GLU A 27 -0.45 3.76 18.39
CA GLU A 27 0.73 4.55 18.09
C GLU A 27 1.66 3.71 17.20
N ALA A 28 2.30 4.33 16.21
CA ALA A 28 3.27 3.65 15.36
C ALA A 28 4.47 3.21 16.21
N LEU A 29 4.89 1.96 16.04
CA LEU A 29 6.07 1.40 16.74
C LEU A 29 7.36 2.01 16.22
N SER A 30 7.44 2.22 14.90
CA SER A 30 8.57 2.84 14.21
C SER A 30 8.13 3.40 12.85
N SER A 31 8.99 4.24 12.27
CA SER A 31 8.91 4.68 10.89
C SER A 31 10.19 4.29 10.18
N ASP A 32 10.08 3.77 8.96
CA ASP A 32 11.25 3.44 8.15
C ASP A 32 11.93 4.73 7.69
N SER A 33 13.26 4.72 7.67
CA SER A 33 14.03 5.85 7.17
C SER A 33 14.05 5.82 5.64
N ILE A 34 13.20 6.62 5.01
CA ILE A 34 13.23 6.90 3.57
C ILE A 34 14.07 8.15 3.38
N GLN A 35 15.19 8.04 2.62
CA GLN A 35 16.22 9.09 2.57
C GLN A 35 16.03 10.07 1.42
N TYR A 36 15.66 9.57 0.25
CA TYR A 36 15.62 10.35 -0.99
C TYR A 36 14.25 10.39 -1.63
N ALA A 37 13.47 9.31 -1.52
CA ALA A 37 12.11 9.29 -2.02
C ALA A 37 11.23 10.25 -1.20
N GLN A 38 10.47 11.07 -1.90
CA GLN A 38 9.54 12.03 -1.30
C GLN A 38 8.08 11.59 -1.49
N GLY A 39 7.85 10.64 -2.39
CA GLY A 39 6.53 10.20 -2.81
C GLY A 39 5.86 9.24 -1.84
N PHE A 40 6.58 8.62 -0.89
CA PHE A 40 5.96 7.71 0.07
C PHE A 40 6.60 7.78 1.45
N THR A 41 5.85 7.28 2.44
CA THR A 41 6.32 7.07 3.83
C THR A 41 5.86 5.71 4.33
N VAL A 42 6.61 5.13 5.28
CA VAL A 42 6.31 3.82 5.88
C VAL A 42 6.24 3.96 7.39
N GLN A 43 5.17 3.47 7.98
CA GLN A 43 4.98 3.41 9.44
C GLN A 43 4.62 1.98 9.84
N ARG A 44 5.29 1.45 10.84
CA ARG A 44 5.09 0.08 11.34
C ARG A 44 4.24 0.07 12.60
N PHE A 45 3.22 -0.75 12.60
CA PHE A 45 2.34 -1.01 13.73
C PHE A 45 2.45 -2.50 14.13
N ASP A 46 1.96 -2.86 15.29
CA ASP A 46 2.00 -4.23 15.80
C ASP A 46 1.38 -5.28 14.85
N THR A 47 0.34 -4.90 14.12
CA THR A 47 -0.46 -5.85 13.31
C THR A 47 -0.53 -5.53 11.83
N TYR A 48 0.07 -4.43 11.38
CA TYR A 48 0.10 -3.99 9.99
C TYR A 48 1.23 -2.97 9.76
N ILE A 49 1.57 -2.77 8.49
CA ILE A 49 2.44 -1.68 8.04
C ILE A 49 1.56 -0.70 7.27
N MET A 50 1.70 0.58 7.54
CA MET A 50 1.02 1.64 6.79
C MET A 50 2.00 2.28 5.83
N VAL A 51 1.64 2.32 4.56
CA VAL A 51 2.36 3.06 3.53
C VAL A 51 1.44 4.16 3.02
N GLU A 52 1.91 5.40 3.08
CA GLU A 52 1.21 6.54 2.52
C GLU A 52 1.94 7.03 1.28
N VAL A 53 1.24 7.08 0.17
CA VAL A 53 1.74 7.63 -1.10
C VAL A 53 1.17 9.03 -1.26
N ARG A 54 2.07 10.01 -1.46
CA ARG A 54 1.69 11.41 -1.68
C ARG A 54 1.17 11.60 -3.09
N ASP A 55 0.25 12.55 -3.23
CA ASP A 55 -0.20 12.98 -4.55
C ASP A 55 0.94 13.75 -5.23
N PRO A 56 1.51 13.26 -6.34
CA PRO A 56 2.65 13.90 -6.97
C PRO A 56 2.30 15.24 -7.67
N TRP A 57 1.00 15.53 -7.85
CA TRP A 57 0.51 16.79 -8.42
C TRP A 57 0.06 17.78 -7.35
N ASP A 58 -0.20 17.31 -6.13
CA ASP A 58 -0.56 18.15 -4.98
C ASP A 58 0.04 17.55 -3.70
N SER A 59 1.23 18.01 -3.34
CA SER A 59 1.99 17.51 -2.18
C SER A 59 1.29 17.71 -0.83
N THR A 60 0.19 18.47 -0.78
CA THR A 60 -0.63 18.62 0.44
C THR A 60 -1.63 17.48 0.65
N ARG A 61 -1.77 16.59 -0.34
CA ARG A 61 -2.73 15.50 -0.36
C ARG A 61 -2.03 14.14 -0.38
N LEU A 62 -2.74 13.14 0.10
CA LEU A 62 -2.39 11.75 -0.14
C LEU A 62 -3.07 11.27 -1.43
N LEU A 63 -2.29 10.61 -2.29
CA LEU A 63 -2.81 9.83 -3.39
C LEU A 63 -3.52 8.60 -2.83
N GLN A 64 -2.78 7.80 -2.02
CA GLN A 64 -3.28 6.57 -1.44
C GLN A 64 -2.69 6.30 -0.06
N ARG A 65 -3.43 5.50 0.72
CA ARG A 65 -2.94 4.88 1.96
C ARG A 65 -3.15 3.38 1.87
N TYR A 66 -2.07 2.62 2.01
CA TYR A 66 -2.09 1.17 2.03
C TYR A 66 -1.88 0.65 3.45
N LEU A 67 -2.64 -0.38 3.80
CA LEU A 67 -2.54 -1.09 5.08
C LEU A 67 -2.12 -2.51 4.76
N LEU A 68 -0.81 -2.76 4.87
CA LEU A 68 -0.21 -4.05 4.56
C LEU A 68 -0.41 -4.98 5.75
N VAL A 69 -1.16 -6.04 5.57
CA VAL A 69 -1.51 -7.02 6.61
C VAL A 69 -0.95 -8.38 6.22
N ASP A 70 -0.26 -9.03 7.14
CA ASP A 70 0.25 -10.39 6.94
C ASP A 70 -0.86 -11.31 6.39
N ARG A 71 -0.59 -11.96 5.27
CA ARG A 71 -1.54 -12.83 4.56
C ARG A 71 -2.07 -13.97 5.42
N THR A 72 -1.26 -14.46 6.35
CA THR A 72 -1.61 -15.56 7.24
C THR A 72 -2.52 -15.13 8.39
N LYS A 73 -2.65 -13.83 8.62
CA LYS A 73 -3.43 -13.27 9.74
C LYS A 73 -4.77 -12.73 9.29
N SER A 74 -5.72 -12.71 10.19
CA SER A 74 -6.99 -11.99 9.99
C SER A 74 -6.74 -10.48 9.92
N VAL A 75 -7.59 -9.78 9.19
CA VAL A 75 -7.53 -8.30 9.15
C VAL A 75 -7.87 -7.76 10.54
N PRO A 76 -6.98 -6.94 11.14
CA PRO A 76 -7.25 -6.37 12.47
C PRO A 76 -8.48 -5.45 12.46
N GLY A 77 -9.22 -5.43 13.56
CA GLY A 77 -10.27 -4.44 13.77
C GLY A 77 -9.70 -3.04 14.07
N GLY A 78 -10.46 -1.99 13.73
CA GLY A 78 -10.10 -0.61 14.07
C GLY A 78 -8.95 -0.03 13.23
N LEU A 79 -8.71 -0.55 12.03
CA LEU A 79 -7.77 0.03 11.08
C LEU A 79 -8.20 1.43 10.66
N PRO A 80 -7.26 2.34 10.37
CA PRO A 80 -7.57 3.63 9.76
C PRO A 80 -8.14 3.43 8.35
N LYS A 81 -8.70 4.49 7.76
CA LYS A 81 -9.17 4.46 6.38
C LYS A 81 -7.99 4.25 5.43
N GLY A 82 -8.08 3.29 4.53
CA GLY A 82 -7.04 2.94 3.54
C GLY A 82 -7.37 1.65 2.80
N THR A 83 -6.57 1.35 1.79
CA THR A 83 -6.67 0.12 1.01
C THR A 83 -5.93 -1.00 1.73
N ILE A 84 -6.63 -2.07 2.08
CA ILE A 84 -6.03 -3.24 2.74
C ILE A 84 -5.37 -4.11 1.67
N VAL A 85 -4.11 -4.47 1.90
CA VAL A 85 -3.33 -5.35 1.02
C VAL A 85 -2.77 -6.50 1.84
N LYS A 86 -3.02 -7.72 1.41
CA LYS A 86 -2.45 -8.94 2.04
C LYS A 86 -1.06 -9.20 1.51
N VAL A 87 -0.06 -9.21 2.39
CA VAL A 87 1.36 -9.40 2.04
C VAL A 87 1.91 -10.68 2.66
N PRO A 88 2.86 -11.38 2.00
CA PRO A 88 3.35 -11.16 0.64
C PRO A 88 2.24 -11.27 -0.41
N VAL A 89 2.30 -10.41 -1.42
CA VAL A 89 1.34 -10.44 -2.54
C VAL A 89 1.59 -11.64 -3.45
N LYS A 90 0.55 -12.07 -4.16
CA LYS A 90 0.60 -13.11 -5.19
C LYS A 90 -0.47 -12.81 -6.24
N ASP A 91 -0.43 -13.50 -7.36
CA ASP A 91 -1.43 -13.41 -8.42
C ASP A 91 -1.68 -11.95 -8.84
N ILE A 92 -0.58 -11.27 -9.24
CA ILE A 92 -0.60 -9.85 -9.53
C ILE A 92 -0.72 -9.57 -11.04
N VAL A 93 -1.34 -8.42 -11.33
CA VAL A 93 -1.39 -7.82 -12.66
C VAL A 93 -0.54 -6.56 -12.66
N ILE A 94 0.26 -6.37 -13.70
CA ILE A 94 1.10 -5.18 -13.87
C ILE A 94 0.76 -4.44 -15.17
N TYR A 95 0.81 -3.11 -15.11
CA TYR A 95 0.43 -2.26 -16.25
C TYR A 95 1.64 -1.73 -17.02
N THR A 96 2.84 -1.71 -16.42
CA THR A 96 4.01 -1.09 -17.04
C THR A 96 5.26 -1.96 -16.96
N SER A 97 6.17 -1.80 -17.94
CA SER A 97 7.47 -2.47 -17.95
C SER A 97 8.38 -2.05 -16.79
N VAL A 98 8.20 -0.84 -16.24
CA VAL A 98 8.95 -0.40 -15.05
C VAL A 98 8.67 -1.32 -13.86
N HIS A 99 7.39 -1.63 -13.62
CA HIS A 99 7.02 -2.56 -12.54
C HIS A 99 7.53 -3.97 -12.82
N ALA A 100 7.51 -4.42 -14.09
CA ALA A 100 8.10 -5.70 -14.47
C ALA A 100 9.59 -5.78 -14.08
N ALA A 101 10.37 -4.74 -14.40
CA ALA A 101 11.78 -4.68 -14.09
C ALA A 101 12.07 -4.67 -12.57
N ILE A 102 11.28 -3.94 -11.78
CA ILE A 102 11.44 -3.91 -10.31
C ILE A 102 11.11 -5.29 -9.72
N ILE A 103 10.04 -5.93 -10.18
CA ILE A 103 9.64 -7.26 -9.70
C ILE A 103 10.67 -8.32 -10.07
N ASP A 104 11.29 -8.19 -11.25
CA ASP A 104 12.39 -9.07 -11.68
C ASP A 104 13.62 -8.92 -10.78
N GLN A 105 14.01 -7.70 -10.42
CA GLN A 105 15.09 -7.45 -9.47
C GLN A 105 14.82 -8.06 -8.07
N LEU A 106 13.56 -8.14 -7.67
CA LEU A 106 13.13 -8.79 -6.43
C LEU A 106 12.97 -10.32 -6.57
N HIS A 107 13.21 -10.89 -7.76
CA HIS A 107 13.02 -12.31 -8.08
C HIS A 107 11.60 -12.83 -7.82
N GLU A 108 10.57 -12.01 -8.12
CA GLU A 108 9.16 -12.30 -7.86
C GLU A 108 8.29 -12.31 -9.13
N THR A 109 8.91 -12.50 -10.31
CA THR A 109 8.20 -12.55 -11.60
C THR A 109 7.21 -13.70 -11.72
N ASP A 110 7.37 -14.76 -10.91
CA ASP A 110 6.44 -15.89 -10.82
C ASP A 110 5.08 -15.51 -10.22
N LYS A 111 4.97 -14.36 -9.54
CA LYS A 111 3.72 -13.81 -9.01
C LYS A 111 2.91 -13.05 -10.07
N VAL A 112 3.53 -12.71 -11.21
CA VAL A 112 2.84 -12.00 -12.28
C VAL A 112 2.02 -12.99 -13.10
N ILE A 113 0.69 -12.80 -13.11
CA ILE A 113 -0.25 -13.67 -13.84
C ILE A 113 -0.96 -12.95 -14.99
N GLY A 114 -0.82 -11.62 -15.07
CA GLY A 114 -1.38 -10.82 -16.15
C GLY A 114 -0.64 -9.51 -16.36
N VAL A 115 -0.62 -9.06 -17.60
CA VAL A 115 0.00 -7.78 -17.98
C VAL A 115 -0.91 -7.01 -18.93
N CYS A 116 -0.86 -5.69 -18.86
CA CYS A 116 -1.33 -4.84 -19.93
C CYS A 116 -0.19 -4.53 -20.90
N GLU A 117 -0.54 -4.27 -22.15
CA GLU A 117 0.43 -3.84 -23.19
C GLU A 117 1.68 -4.75 -23.31
N PRO A 118 1.52 -6.07 -23.48
CA PRO A 118 2.63 -7.05 -23.47
C PRO A 118 3.75 -6.73 -24.46
N ARG A 119 3.45 -5.97 -25.52
CA ARG A 119 4.44 -5.51 -26.52
C ARG A 119 5.52 -4.60 -25.96
N TYR A 120 5.26 -3.98 -24.79
CA TYR A 120 6.20 -3.09 -24.09
C TYR A 120 6.87 -3.74 -22.88
N MET A 121 6.54 -5.01 -22.59
CA MET A 121 7.18 -5.78 -21.50
C MET A 121 8.44 -6.43 -22.03
N ASP A 122 9.59 -5.81 -21.78
CA ASP A 122 10.90 -6.25 -22.24
C ASP A 122 11.65 -7.18 -21.26
N THR A 123 11.11 -7.37 -20.06
CA THR A 123 11.65 -8.29 -19.06
C THR A 123 11.58 -9.75 -19.55
N PRO A 124 12.73 -10.48 -19.71
CA PRO A 124 12.73 -11.81 -20.31
C PRO A 124 11.78 -12.81 -19.65
N ALA A 125 11.79 -12.88 -18.31
CA ALA A 125 10.93 -13.80 -17.56
C ALA A 125 9.43 -13.53 -17.80
N ILE A 126 9.04 -12.26 -17.98
CA ILE A 126 7.67 -11.88 -18.31
C ILE A 126 7.33 -12.31 -19.74
N GLN A 127 8.21 -12.06 -20.70
CA GLN A 127 8.01 -12.48 -22.10
C GLN A 127 7.89 -14.00 -22.23
N GLU A 128 8.76 -14.76 -21.54
CA GLU A 128 8.65 -16.21 -21.48
C GLU A 128 7.32 -16.68 -20.86
N GLY A 129 6.87 -15.98 -19.80
CA GLY A 129 5.57 -16.23 -19.17
C GLY A 129 4.39 -16.03 -20.12
N ILE A 130 4.42 -14.95 -20.90
CA ILE A 130 3.40 -14.64 -21.92
C ILE A 130 3.40 -15.71 -23.03
N GLN A 131 4.58 -16.03 -23.58
CA GLN A 131 4.72 -17.04 -24.64
C GLN A 131 4.29 -18.44 -24.17
N ALA A 132 4.55 -18.78 -22.93
CA ALA A 132 4.13 -20.05 -22.32
C ALA A 132 2.64 -20.07 -21.89
N GLY A 133 1.90 -18.96 -22.03
CA GLY A 133 0.50 -18.85 -21.61
C GLY A 133 0.30 -18.80 -20.08
N ARG A 134 1.35 -18.61 -19.30
CA ARG A 134 1.29 -18.45 -17.83
C ARG A 134 0.88 -17.03 -17.42
N ILE A 135 1.22 -16.06 -18.23
CA ILE A 135 0.89 -14.64 -18.02
C ILE A 135 -0.13 -14.23 -19.09
N ALA A 136 -1.29 -13.78 -18.65
CA ALA A 136 -2.37 -13.37 -19.54
C ALA A 136 -2.13 -11.97 -20.12
N ASP A 137 -2.41 -11.82 -21.41
CA ASP A 137 -2.56 -10.51 -22.05
C ASP A 137 -3.93 -9.93 -21.70
N LEU A 138 -3.92 -8.77 -21.05
CA LEU A 138 -5.14 -8.05 -20.62
C LEU A 138 -5.47 -6.85 -21.52
N GLY A 139 -4.74 -6.67 -22.62
CA GLY A 139 -4.96 -5.58 -23.56
C GLY A 139 -4.34 -4.25 -23.12
N GLU A 140 -5.00 -3.15 -23.46
CA GLU A 140 -4.48 -1.80 -23.20
C GLU A 140 -4.68 -1.40 -21.73
N ALA A 141 -3.69 -0.72 -21.13
CA ALA A 141 -3.73 -0.26 -19.74
C ALA A 141 -4.89 0.71 -19.43
N THR A 142 -5.32 1.47 -20.43
CA THR A 142 -6.46 2.40 -20.32
C THR A 142 -7.83 1.72 -20.40
N SER A 143 -7.89 0.49 -20.90
CA SER A 143 -9.12 -0.30 -21.06
C SER A 143 -8.82 -1.80 -20.94
N PRO A 144 -8.36 -2.27 -19.78
CA PRO A 144 -7.97 -3.66 -19.60
C PRO A 144 -9.19 -4.60 -19.64
N ASN A 145 -8.95 -5.85 -20.01
CA ASN A 145 -9.97 -6.88 -20.00
C ASN A 145 -10.29 -7.32 -18.58
N ILE A 146 -11.33 -6.73 -17.99
CA ILE A 146 -11.77 -6.96 -16.61
C ILE A 146 -12.26 -8.39 -16.39
N GLU A 147 -12.98 -8.94 -17.36
CA GLU A 147 -13.51 -10.31 -17.26
C GLU A 147 -12.36 -11.31 -17.17
N LYS A 148 -11.34 -11.15 -17.99
CA LYS A 148 -10.15 -11.98 -17.97
C LYS A 148 -9.33 -11.77 -16.69
N MET A 149 -9.26 -10.54 -16.17
CA MET A 149 -8.59 -10.24 -14.89
C MET A 149 -9.23 -10.99 -13.72
N ILE A 150 -10.57 -11.08 -13.71
CA ILE A 150 -11.32 -11.85 -12.72
C ILE A 150 -11.13 -13.36 -12.94
N GLU A 151 -11.19 -13.83 -14.18
CA GLU A 151 -11.04 -15.24 -14.57
C GLU A 151 -9.68 -15.81 -14.11
N ILE A 152 -8.60 -15.07 -14.29
CA ILE A 152 -7.25 -15.48 -13.85
C ILE A 152 -7.05 -15.38 -12.35
N GLY A 153 -8.00 -14.82 -11.60
CA GLY A 153 -7.95 -14.70 -10.16
C GLY A 153 -6.98 -13.63 -9.65
N ALA A 154 -6.84 -12.50 -10.34
CA ALA A 154 -5.97 -11.42 -9.92
C ALA A 154 -6.32 -10.92 -8.51
N GLU A 155 -5.33 -10.87 -7.63
CA GLU A 155 -5.48 -10.40 -6.25
C GLU A 155 -5.01 -8.94 -6.07
N LEU A 156 -4.19 -8.43 -6.98
CA LEU A 156 -3.61 -7.09 -6.91
C LEU A 156 -3.31 -6.57 -8.32
N VAL A 157 -3.49 -5.27 -8.50
CA VAL A 157 -3.01 -4.53 -9.68
C VAL A 157 -1.89 -3.60 -9.24
N ILE A 158 -0.79 -3.52 -10.00
CA ILE A 158 0.24 -2.49 -9.86
C ILE A 158 0.21 -1.62 -11.11
N ALA A 159 -0.05 -0.34 -10.94
CA ALA A 159 -0.18 0.63 -12.02
C ALA A 159 0.51 1.95 -11.68
N SER A 160 0.83 2.74 -12.69
CA SER A 160 1.32 4.10 -12.50
C SER A 160 0.15 5.07 -12.49
N PRO A 161 0.07 6.01 -11.53
CA PRO A 161 -0.98 7.00 -11.52
C PRO A 161 -0.80 8.04 -12.63
N PHE A 162 -1.91 8.62 -13.09
CA PHE A 162 -1.92 9.78 -13.99
C PHE A 162 -2.79 10.87 -13.40
N GLN A 163 -2.44 12.12 -13.66
CA GLN A 163 -3.20 13.26 -13.17
C GLN A 163 -4.66 13.22 -13.65
N ASN A 164 -5.60 13.33 -12.70
CA ASN A 164 -7.04 13.32 -12.95
C ASN A 164 -7.56 12.06 -13.66
N SER A 165 -6.82 10.96 -13.62
CA SER A 165 -7.28 9.68 -14.15
C SER A 165 -7.98 8.84 -13.08
N SER A 166 -8.78 7.87 -13.55
CA SER A 166 -9.29 6.77 -12.75
C SER A 166 -9.01 5.47 -13.48
N TYR A 167 -8.98 4.37 -12.73
CA TYR A 167 -8.84 3.03 -13.33
C TYR A 167 -10.19 2.45 -13.79
N GLY A 168 -11.23 3.30 -13.83
CA GLY A 168 -12.53 2.97 -14.37
C GLY A 168 -13.17 1.73 -13.75
N PRO A 169 -13.54 0.71 -14.55
CA PRO A 169 -14.16 -0.51 -14.06
C PRO A 169 -13.29 -1.32 -13.08
N VAL A 170 -11.95 -1.22 -13.15
CA VAL A 170 -11.03 -1.95 -12.26
C VAL A 170 -11.26 -1.58 -10.79
N GLU A 171 -11.57 -0.31 -10.51
CA GLU A 171 -11.87 0.15 -9.15
C GLU A 171 -13.14 -0.50 -8.56
N LYS A 172 -14.04 -0.97 -9.42
CA LYS A 172 -15.35 -1.52 -9.03
C LYS A 172 -15.34 -3.01 -8.74
N ILE A 173 -14.29 -3.72 -9.16
CA ILE A 173 -14.20 -5.18 -8.98
C ILE A 173 -13.60 -5.58 -7.62
N GLY A 174 -13.18 -4.60 -6.80
CA GLY A 174 -12.69 -4.83 -5.45
C GLY A 174 -11.26 -5.36 -5.36
N ILE A 175 -10.52 -5.41 -6.45
CA ILE A 175 -9.09 -5.73 -6.45
C ILE A 175 -8.31 -4.48 -6.03
N PRO A 176 -7.43 -4.56 -5.01
CA PRO A 176 -6.58 -3.45 -4.61
C PRO A 176 -5.68 -2.99 -5.78
N ILE A 177 -5.52 -1.69 -5.92
CA ILE A 177 -4.61 -1.09 -6.90
C ILE A 177 -3.46 -0.41 -6.15
N ILE A 178 -2.23 -0.83 -6.42
CA ILE A 178 -1.03 -0.14 -5.97
C ILE A 178 -0.65 0.90 -7.02
N GLU A 179 -0.61 2.15 -6.62
CA GLU A 179 -0.23 3.28 -7.46
C GLU A 179 1.26 3.59 -7.25
N GLY A 180 2.11 3.07 -8.14
CA GLY A 180 3.54 3.34 -8.14
C GLY A 180 3.84 4.70 -8.76
N ALA A 181 4.07 5.71 -7.93
CA ALA A 181 4.41 7.07 -8.38
C ALA A 181 5.92 7.32 -8.48
N ASP A 182 6.73 6.26 -8.52
CA ASP A 182 8.19 6.29 -8.58
C ASP A 182 8.72 7.14 -9.74
N TYR A 183 8.06 7.10 -10.89
CA TYR A 183 8.45 7.89 -12.08
C TYR A 183 8.33 9.41 -11.87
N MET A 184 7.58 9.85 -10.85
CA MET A 184 7.37 11.27 -10.50
C MET A 184 8.42 11.80 -9.52
N GLU A 185 9.32 10.96 -9.00
CA GLU A 185 10.41 11.39 -8.15
C GLU A 185 11.36 12.33 -8.89
N ALA A 186 11.71 13.44 -8.24
CA ALA A 186 12.56 14.48 -8.81
C ALA A 186 14.01 14.01 -9.01
N PHE A 187 14.48 13.06 -8.20
CA PHE A 187 15.88 12.61 -8.19
C PHE A 187 15.97 11.11 -8.45
N PRO A 188 17.01 10.65 -9.18
CA PRO A 188 17.21 9.24 -9.47
C PRO A 188 17.24 8.36 -8.22
N LEU A 189 17.95 8.78 -7.15
CA LEU A 189 18.00 8.02 -5.90
C LEU A 189 16.64 7.89 -5.22
N GLY A 190 15.79 8.92 -5.30
CA GLY A 190 14.40 8.82 -4.82
C GLY A 190 13.62 7.78 -5.60
N ARG A 191 13.77 7.78 -6.94
CA ARG A 191 13.11 6.80 -7.81
C ARG A 191 13.57 5.37 -7.49
N THR A 192 14.86 5.13 -7.31
CA THR A 192 15.37 3.79 -6.98
C THR A 192 14.96 3.34 -5.58
N GLU A 193 14.76 4.27 -4.65
CA GLU A 193 14.34 3.93 -3.28
C GLU A 193 12.92 3.35 -3.19
N TRP A 194 12.10 3.53 -4.22
CA TRP A 194 10.77 2.89 -4.29
C TRP A 194 10.85 1.35 -4.29
N ILE A 195 11.98 0.76 -4.62
CA ILE A 195 12.18 -0.69 -4.51
C ILE A 195 11.89 -1.20 -3.09
N ARG A 196 12.11 -0.36 -2.05
CA ARG A 196 11.77 -0.68 -0.66
C ARG A 196 10.27 -0.83 -0.45
N PHE A 197 9.46 0.02 -1.07
CA PHE A 197 8.00 -0.15 -1.03
C PHE A 197 7.57 -1.46 -1.70
N TYR A 198 8.12 -1.77 -2.87
CA TYR A 198 7.84 -3.06 -3.52
C TYR A 198 8.36 -4.23 -2.70
N GLY A 199 9.52 -4.11 -2.06
CA GLY A 199 10.03 -5.10 -1.11
C GLY A 199 9.05 -5.45 0.00
N LEU A 200 8.35 -4.46 0.56
CA LEU A 200 7.28 -4.68 1.55
C LEU A 200 6.11 -5.49 0.97
N LEU A 201 5.73 -5.23 -0.28
CA LEU A 201 4.62 -5.95 -0.93
C LEU A 201 4.93 -7.44 -1.10
N PHE A 202 6.17 -7.76 -1.45
CA PHE A 202 6.60 -9.14 -1.74
C PHE A 202 7.24 -9.85 -0.54
N GLY A 203 7.40 -9.18 0.62
CA GLY A 203 8.13 -9.73 1.76
C GLY A 203 9.63 -9.92 1.48
N LYS A 204 10.20 -9.04 0.65
CA LYS A 204 11.61 -9.03 0.22
C LYS A 204 12.36 -7.79 0.70
N GLU A 205 12.07 -7.34 1.91
CA GLU A 205 12.62 -6.10 2.47
C GLU A 205 14.15 -6.10 2.49
N GLU A 206 14.78 -7.18 2.99
CA GLU A 206 16.25 -7.30 3.05
C GLU A 206 16.88 -7.26 1.65
N MET A 207 16.26 -7.92 0.66
CA MET A 207 16.71 -7.89 -0.71
C MET A 207 16.59 -6.49 -1.32
N ALA A 208 15.45 -5.82 -1.12
CA ALA A 208 15.22 -4.47 -1.58
C ALA A 208 16.22 -3.47 -0.99
N ASP A 209 16.53 -3.58 0.31
CA ASP A 209 17.55 -2.78 0.98
C ASP A 209 18.94 -3.04 0.42
N SER A 210 19.27 -4.32 0.16
CA SER A 210 20.54 -4.69 -0.43
C SER A 210 20.70 -4.09 -1.83
N ILE A 211 19.69 -4.25 -2.71
CA ILE A 211 19.73 -3.70 -4.07
C ILE A 211 19.87 -2.18 -4.03
N TYR A 212 19.09 -1.50 -3.19
CA TYR A 212 19.17 -0.05 -3.06
C TYR A 212 20.53 0.44 -2.57
N THR A 213 21.17 -0.26 -1.64
CA THR A 213 22.47 0.12 -1.08
C THR A 213 23.64 -0.06 -2.08
N TYR A 214 23.51 -0.95 -3.05
CA TYR A 214 24.53 -1.21 -4.07
C TYR A 214 24.39 -0.33 -5.34
N GLN A 215 23.40 0.56 -5.40
CA GLN A 215 23.20 1.51 -6.50
C GLN A 215 23.78 2.88 -6.17
#